data_38edc301fc096499c65282ad6c8e8b9a
#
_entry.id   38edc301fc096499c65282ad6c8e8b9a
#
_cell.length_a   1.000
_cell.length_b   1.000
_cell.length_c   1.000
_cell.angle_alpha   90.00
_cell.angle_beta   90.00
_cell.angle_gamma   90.00
#
_symmetry.space_group_name_H-M   'P 1'
#
loop_
_entity.id
_entity.type
_entity.pdbx_description
1 polymer ?
#
loop_
_entity_poly.entity_id
_entity_poly.type
_entity_poly.pdbx_seq_one_letter_code
_entity_poly.pdbx_strand_id
1 'polypeptide(L)'
;CGPLDGPLRPIDKRLAITIRNRSNLFELYGPPLRCEMAASLLSALYSEVGNGLQLSPETIHLRLQESDLEYLVKSRENQSQHEFSAVIRTKRLSVTPRGVNQKSYVRAIAHHDINFGIGPAGTGKTYLAVACAVRALLEEQVKRILLVRPAVEAGERLGFLPGDLSQKVDPYLRPLYDALYEMLGFETVNKYIE
;
A
#
# COMPACT_ATOMS: atom_id res chain seq x y z
N CYS A 1 16.34 28.20 0.79
CA CYS A 1 15.00 27.71 1.13
C CYS A 1 14.31 27.27 -0.16
N GLY A 2 14.35 26.00 -0.49
CA GLY A 2 13.73 25.44 -1.68
C GLY A 2 12.45 24.68 -1.34
N PRO A 3 11.63 24.30 -2.32
CA PRO A 3 10.36 23.60 -2.12
C PRO A 3 10.49 22.22 -1.46
N LEU A 4 11.70 21.71 -1.24
CA LEU A 4 11.99 20.40 -0.63
C LEU A 4 12.16 20.44 0.90
N ASP A 5 12.27 21.62 1.54
CA ASP A 5 12.46 21.69 3.01
C ASP A 5 11.24 21.18 3.79
N GLY A 6 10.04 21.31 3.25
CA GLY A 6 8.80 20.82 3.86
C GLY A 6 8.72 19.30 3.95
N PRO A 7 8.93 18.58 2.84
CA PRO A 7 8.87 17.11 2.80
C PRO A 7 9.96 16.39 3.61
N LEU A 8 11.13 16.99 3.84
CA LEU A 8 12.25 16.34 4.53
C LEU A 8 12.17 16.43 6.07
N ARG A 9 11.43 17.42 6.61
CA ARG A 9 11.27 17.59 8.08
C ARG A 9 10.73 16.37 8.84
N PRO A 10 9.79 15.57 8.30
CA PRO A 10 9.35 14.35 8.95
C PRO A 10 10.47 13.30 9.09
N ILE A 11 11.38 13.25 8.11
CA ILE A 11 12.54 12.33 8.11
C ILE A 11 13.53 12.73 9.18
N ASP A 12 13.88 14.03 9.27
CA ASP A 12 14.77 14.57 10.31
C ASP A 12 14.30 14.19 11.71
N LYS A 13 13.01 14.46 11.99
CA LYS A 13 12.45 14.22 13.32
C LYS A 13 12.40 12.75 13.68
N ARG A 14 12.00 11.89 12.74
CA ARG A 14 11.80 10.46 13.03
C ARG A 14 13.12 9.71 13.17
N LEU A 15 14.09 10.03 12.34
CA LEU A 15 15.42 9.41 12.42
C LEU A 15 16.38 10.12 13.40
N ALA A 16 15.93 11.24 14.01
CA ALA A 16 16.75 12.06 14.91
C ALA A 16 18.12 12.38 14.31
N ILE A 17 18.12 12.84 13.06
CA ILE A 17 19.28 13.28 12.29
C ILE A 17 19.04 14.71 11.79
N THR A 18 20.06 15.35 11.27
CA THR A 18 19.95 16.64 10.59
C THR A 18 20.26 16.44 9.12
N ILE A 19 19.34 16.78 8.24
CA ILE A 19 19.51 16.75 6.79
C ILE A 19 19.73 18.18 6.30
N ARG A 20 20.85 18.41 5.63
CA ARG A 20 21.12 19.67 4.91
C ARG A 20 21.18 19.37 3.42
N ASN A 21 20.48 20.15 2.61
CA ASN A 21 20.52 20.00 1.17
C ASN A 21 21.08 21.26 0.49
N ARG A 22 21.92 21.04 -0.50
CA ARG A 22 22.36 22.07 -1.45
C ARG A 22 22.21 21.50 -2.86
N SER A 23 21.15 21.94 -3.56
CA SER A 23 20.81 21.37 -4.88
C SER A 23 20.63 19.84 -4.80
N ASN A 24 21.47 19.05 -5.46
CA ASN A 24 21.41 17.60 -5.51
C ASN A 24 22.30 16.91 -4.45
N LEU A 25 22.96 17.68 -3.59
CA LEU A 25 23.81 17.15 -2.54
C LEU A 25 23.08 17.18 -1.20
N PHE A 26 22.99 16.00 -0.56
CA PHE A 26 22.42 15.86 0.78
C PHE A 26 23.54 15.52 1.77
N GLU A 27 23.64 16.32 2.80
CA GLU A 27 24.55 16.10 3.91
C GLU A 27 23.74 15.62 5.12
N LEU A 28 24.12 14.48 5.68
CA LEU A 28 23.41 13.82 6.78
C LEU A 28 24.28 13.86 8.03
N TYR A 29 23.77 14.43 9.12
CA TYR A 29 24.47 14.55 10.40
C TYR A 29 23.68 13.79 11.47
N GLY A 30 24.33 12.80 12.10
CA GLY A 30 23.73 11.99 13.15
C GLY A 30 24.50 10.69 13.40
N PRO A 31 23.93 9.75 14.16
CA PRO A 31 24.51 8.43 14.34
C PRO A 31 24.71 7.70 13.00
N PRO A 32 25.86 7.02 12.76
CA PRO A 32 26.19 6.44 11.45
C PRO A 32 25.09 5.56 10.87
N LEU A 33 24.55 4.65 11.67
CA LEU A 33 23.47 3.75 11.24
C LEU A 33 22.22 4.51 10.76
N ARG A 34 21.84 5.58 11.46
CA ARG A 34 20.67 6.40 11.10
C ARG A 34 20.90 7.24 9.84
N CYS A 35 22.14 7.68 9.64
CA CYS A 35 22.54 8.37 8.40
C CYS A 35 22.53 7.43 7.20
N GLU A 36 22.97 6.17 7.34
CA GLU A 36 22.89 5.18 6.27
C GLU A 36 21.43 4.88 5.87
N MET A 37 20.55 4.78 6.85
CA MET A 37 19.12 4.59 6.63
C MET A 37 18.49 5.77 5.89
N ALA A 38 18.81 6.99 6.32
CA ALA A 38 18.32 8.20 5.66
C ALA A 38 18.86 8.30 4.23
N ALA A 39 20.11 7.93 3.99
CA ALA A 39 20.70 7.91 2.65
C ALA A 39 19.98 6.91 1.73
N SER A 40 19.68 5.71 2.23
CA SER A 40 18.93 4.71 1.47
C SER A 40 17.52 5.15 1.16
N LEU A 41 16.82 5.76 2.13
CA LEU A 41 15.48 6.31 1.95
C LEU A 41 15.46 7.45 0.93
N LEU A 42 16.39 8.40 1.04
CA LEU A 42 16.50 9.53 0.11
C LEU A 42 16.81 9.05 -1.31
N SER A 43 17.68 8.06 -1.48
CA SER A 43 17.99 7.47 -2.79
C SER A 43 16.77 6.80 -3.40
N ALA A 44 15.97 6.07 -2.61
CA ALA A 44 14.73 5.45 -3.08
C ALA A 44 13.70 6.50 -3.50
N LEU A 45 13.49 7.55 -2.69
CA LEU A 45 12.58 8.65 -3.01
C LEU A 45 13.03 9.41 -4.27
N TYR A 46 14.32 9.62 -4.44
CA TYR A 46 14.86 10.29 -5.62
C TYR A 46 14.64 9.48 -6.90
N SER A 47 14.83 8.18 -6.85
CA SER A 47 14.53 7.26 -7.95
C SER A 47 13.04 7.27 -8.33
N GLU A 48 12.14 7.29 -7.36
CA GLU A 48 10.70 7.34 -7.58
C GLU A 48 10.24 8.66 -8.21
N VAL A 49 10.81 9.78 -7.78
CA VAL A 49 10.56 11.08 -8.41
C VAL A 49 11.05 11.11 -9.87
N GLY A 50 12.21 10.49 -10.14
CA GLY A 50 12.73 10.32 -11.50
C GLY A 50 11.78 9.53 -12.41
N ASN A 51 10.98 8.63 -11.83
CA ASN A 51 9.94 7.84 -12.53
C ASN A 51 8.57 8.53 -12.57
N GLY A 52 8.47 9.82 -12.21
CA GLY A 52 7.27 10.64 -12.33
C GLY A 52 6.31 10.56 -11.14
N LEU A 53 6.71 9.95 -10.02
CA LEU A 53 5.91 9.96 -8.79
C LEU A 53 5.98 11.31 -8.08
N GLN A 54 4.83 11.88 -7.74
CA GLN A 54 4.77 13.08 -6.90
C GLN A 54 5.00 12.71 -5.42
N LEU A 55 5.95 13.39 -4.79
CA LEU A 55 6.19 13.26 -3.35
C LEU A 55 5.07 13.97 -2.58
N SER A 56 4.13 13.21 -2.04
CA SER A 56 3.17 13.72 -1.07
C SER A 56 3.66 13.47 0.35
N PRO A 57 3.23 14.27 1.35
CA PRO A 57 3.53 14.01 2.76
C PRO A 57 3.09 12.61 3.21
N GLU A 58 1.99 12.10 2.66
CA GLU A 58 1.46 10.76 2.93
C GLU A 58 2.40 9.68 2.41
N THR A 59 2.98 9.87 1.22
CA THR A 59 3.95 8.93 0.64
C THR A 59 5.21 8.84 1.52
N ILE A 60 5.70 9.99 2.00
CA ILE A 60 6.86 10.04 2.89
C ILE A 60 6.53 9.39 4.25
N HIS A 61 5.35 9.66 4.79
CA HIS A 61 4.91 9.07 6.05
C HIS A 61 4.79 7.55 5.97
N LEU A 62 4.21 7.02 4.88
CA LEU A 62 4.14 5.59 4.59
C LEU A 62 5.55 4.97 4.49
N ARG A 63 6.46 5.63 3.77
CA ARG A 63 7.85 5.17 3.65
C ARG A 63 8.60 5.17 4.97
N LEU A 64 8.35 6.17 5.83
CA LEU A 64 8.90 6.22 7.18
C LEU A 64 8.31 5.17 8.12
N GLN A 65 7.04 4.79 7.96
CA GLN A 65 6.45 3.68 8.70
C GLN A 65 6.98 2.32 8.25
N GLU A 66 7.33 2.19 6.97
CA GLU A 66 7.91 0.98 6.38
C GLU A 66 9.39 0.81 6.73
N SER A 67 10.07 1.89 7.11
CA SER A 67 11.47 1.87 7.57
C SER A 67 11.60 1.33 9.01
N ASP A 68 10.91 0.22 9.33
CA ASP A 68 11.39 -0.60 10.44
C ASP A 68 12.80 -1.08 10.09
N LEU A 69 13.72 -0.67 10.90
CA LEU A 69 15.19 -0.79 10.75
C LEU A 69 15.66 -2.15 10.25
N GLU A 70 15.02 -3.23 10.67
CA GLU A 70 15.37 -4.59 10.28
C GLU A 70 15.08 -4.90 8.81
N TYR A 71 14.11 -4.24 8.21
CA TYR A 71 13.69 -4.56 6.86
C TYR A 71 14.59 -3.92 5.79
N LEU A 72 15.15 -2.74 6.05
CA LEU A 72 16.10 -2.09 5.14
C LEU A 72 17.46 -2.82 5.11
N VAL A 73 17.85 -3.44 6.20
CA VAL A 73 19.07 -4.26 6.25
C VAL A 73 18.85 -5.58 5.50
N LYS A 74 17.70 -6.23 5.67
CA LYS A 74 17.36 -7.46 4.93
C LYS A 74 17.05 -7.23 3.45
N SER A 75 16.62 -6.03 3.07
CA SER A 75 16.35 -5.71 1.66
C SER A 75 17.62 -5.61 0.81
N ARG A 76 18.79 -5.32 1.40
CA ARG A 76 20.08 -5.37 0.71
C ARG A 76 20.48 -6.79 0.30
N GLU A 77 20.10 -7.79 1.07
CA GLU A 77 20.42 -9.19 0.76
C GLU A 77 19.50 -9.79 -0.31
N ASN A 78 18.30 -9.22 -0.51
CA ASN A 78 17.31 -9.71 -1.46
C ASN A 78 17.20 -8.92 -2.78
N GLN A 79 17.98 -7.85 -2.98
CA GLN A 79 17.95 -7.07 -4.23
C GLN A 79 18.56 -7.79 -5.44
N SER A 80 19.16 -8.96 -5.28
CA SER A 80 19.72 -9.76 -6.38
C SER A 80 18.76 -10.75 -7.04
N GLN A 81 17.51 -10.81 -6.63
CA GLN A 81 16.54 -11.72 -7.25
C GLN A 81 15.30 -10.96 -7.75
N HIS A 82 15.27 -10.77 -9.08
CA HIS A 82 14.13 -10.38 -9.92
C HIS A 82 13.28 -9.18 -9.49
N GLU A 83 13.35 -8.11 -10.27
CA GLU A 83 12.34 -7.07 -10.38
C GLU A 83 10.98 -7.69 -10.73
N PHE A 84 10.28 -8.16 -9.71
CA PHE A 84 8.87 -8.45 -9.86
C PHE A 84 8.15 -7.11 -9.98
N SER A 85 7.78 -6.74 -11.20
CA SER A 85 6.91 -5.60 -11.42
C SER A 85 5.58 -5.87 -10.70
N ALA A 86 5.46 -5.37 -9.48
CA ALA A 86 4.31 -5.60 -8.62
C ALA A 86 3.08 -4.78 -9.07
N VAL A 87 3.10 -4.20 -10.26
CA VAL A 87 1.99 -3.43 -10.83
C VAL A 87 0.83 -4.39 -11.14
N ILE A 88 -0.30 -4.18 -10.48
CA ILE A 88 -1.53 -4.93 -10.71
C ILE A 88 -2.33 -4.16 -11.75
N ARG A 89 -2.46 -4.73 -12.94
CA ARG A 89 -3.26 -4.14 -14.01
C ARG A 89 -4.70 -4.62 -13.87
N THR A 90 -5.63 -3.67 -13.83
CA THR A 90 -7.07 -3.93 -13.86
C THR A 90 -7.68 -3.36 -15.13
N LYS A 91 -8.98 -3.50 -15.33
CA LYS A 91 -9.64 -3.03 -16.54
C LYS A 91 -9.56 -1.51 -16.72
N ARG A 92 -9.63 -0.74 -15.63
CA ARG A 92 -9.69 0.73 -15.65
C ARG A 92 -8.45 1.44 -15.17
N LEU A 93 -7.67 0.81 -14.30
CA LEU A 93 -6.50 1.44 -13.70
C LEU A 93 -5.39 0.42 -13.41
N SER A 94 -4.22 0.92 -13.12
CA SER A 94 -3.08 0.13 -12.65
C SER A 94 -2.80 0.48 -11.20
N VAL A 95 -2.82 -0.52 -10.32
CA VAL A 95 -2.53 -0.38 -8.90
C VAL A 95 -1.05 -0.71 -8.68
N THR A 96 -0.30 0.27 -8.19
CA THR A 96 1.11 0.07 -7.85
C THR A 96 1.25 0.00 -6.33
N PRO A 97 1.68 -1.14 -5.77
CA PRO A 97 1.99 -1.27 -4.36
C PRO A 97 3.08 -0.28 -3.95
N ARG A 98 2.81 0.48 -2.90
CA ARG A 98 3.73 1.48 -2.35
C ARG A 98 4.51 0.84 -1.21
N GLY A 99 5.82 0.74 -1.35
CA GLY A 99 6.67 0.23 -0.30
C GLY A 99 6.78 -1.29 -0.19
N VAL A 100 7.66 -1.72 0.71
CA VAL A 100 8.12 -3.11 0.80
C VAL A 100 7.02 -4.04 1.29
N ASN A 101 6.28 -3.63 2.34
CA ASN A 101 5.22 -4.46 2.93
C ASN A 101 4.07 -4.71 1.96
N GLN A 102 3.64 -3.69 1.21
CA GLN A 102 2.60 -3.86 0.19
C GLN A 102 3.09 -4.74 -0.98
N LYS A 103 4.34 -4.55 -1.43
CA LYS A 103 4.95 -5.41 -2.46
C LYS A 103 5.05 -6.86 -2.00
N SER A 104 5.48 -7.09 -0.74
CA SER A 104 5.54 -8.42 -0.13
C SER A 104 4.15 -9.05 -0.03
N TYR A 105 3.14 -8.29 0.38
CA TYR A 105 1.75 -8.75 0.46
C TYR A 105 1.21 -9.17 -0.91
N VAL A 106 1.38 -8.34 -1.94
CA VAL A 106 0.96 -8.66 -3.32
C VAL A 106 1.70 -9.90 -3.86
N ARG A 107 3.01 -10.02 -3.56
CA ARG A 107 3.79 -11.21 -3.92
C ARG A 107 3.27 -12.45 -3.19
N ALA A 108 2.97 -12.35 -1.90
CA ALA A 108 2.42 -13.46 -1.13
C ALA A 108 1.09 -13.95 -1.73
N ILE A 109 0.17 -13.03 -2.06
CA ILE A 109 -1.12 -13.38 -2.70
C ILE A 109 -0.91 -14.10 -4.04
N ALA A 110 0.13 -13.74 -4.80
CA ALA A 110 0.40 -14.37 -6.09
C ALA A 110 0.99 -15.80 -5.97
N HIS A 111 1.56 -16.17 -4.81
CA HIS A 111 2.30 -17.42 -4.67
C HIS A 111 1.73 -18.38 -3.61
N HIS A 112 0.73 -17.96 -2.84
CA HIS A 112 0.17 -18.77 -1.76
C HIS A 112 -1.36 -18.78 -1.85
N ASP A 113 -1.96 -19.92 -1.54
CA ASP A 113 -3.41 -20.11 -1.58
C ASP A 113 -4.14 -19.37 -0.44
N ILE A 114 -3.49 -19.25 0.72
CA ILE A 114 -4.04 -18.57 1.89
C ILE A 114 -3.08 -17.47 2.35
N ASN A 115 -3.60 -16.24 2.50
CA ASN A 115 -2.82 -15.09 2.89
C ASN A 115 -3.52 -14.29 4.00
N PHE A 116 -2.75 -13.84 4.99
CA PHE A 116 -3.21 -13.00 6.09
C PHE A 116 -2.61 -11.60 5.97
N GLY A 117 -3.47 -10.59 5.75
CA GLY A 117 -3.07 -9.19 5.77
C GLY A 117 -3.32 -8.55 7.12
N ILE A 118 -2.30 -8.42 7.97
CA ILE A 118 -2.40 -7.84 9.31
C ILE A 118 -1.70 -6.48 9.32
N GLY A 119 -2.33 -5.49 9.93
CA GLY A 119 -1.77 -4.13 10.05
C GLY A 119 -2.82 -3.06 10.36
N PRO A 120 -2.40 -1.81 10.60
CA PRO A 120 -3.29 -0.69 10.90
C PRO A 120 -4.32 -0.41 9.81
N ALA A 121 -5.41 0.29 10.17
CA ALA A 121 -6.38 0.78 9.20
C ALA A 121 -5.72 1.75 8.20
N GLY A 122 -6.29 1.84 6.99
CA GLY A 122 -5.79 2.77 5.96
C GLY A 122 -4.51 2.35 5.22
N THR A 123 -3.89 1.21 5.54
CA THR A 123 -2.66 0.74 4.89
C THR A 123 -2.88 0.02 3.54
N GLY A 124 -4.09 0.03 3.01
CA GLY A 124 -4.41 -0.52 1.70
C GLY A 124 -4.59 -2.04 1.62
N LYS A 125 -4.64 -2.77 2.75
CA LYS A 125 -4.76 -4.24 2.77
C LYS A 125 -5.93 -4.75 1.93
N THR A 126 -7.13 -4.28 2.20
CA THR A 126 -8.35 -4.67 1.49
C THR A 126 -8.29 -4.27 0.02
N TYR A 127 -7.85 -3.04 -0.26
CA TYR A 127 -7.74 -2.52 -1.62
C TYR A 127 -6.80 -3.35 -2.49
N LEU A 128 -5.62 -3.71 -1.97
CA LEU A 128 -4.65 -4.56 -2.67
C LEU A 128 -5.14 -5.99 -2.85
N ALA A 129 -5.84 -6.55 -1.85
CA ALA A 129 -6.45 -7.88 -1.97
C ALA A 129 -7.50 -7.90 -3.08
N VAL A 130 -8.38 -6.90 -3.13
CA VAL A 130 -9.38 -6.76 -4.21
C VAL A 130 -8.71 -6.59 -5.56
N ALA A 131 -7.66 -5.77 -5.65
CA ALA A 131 -6.90 -5.59 -6.90
C ALA A 131 -6.29 -6.91 -7.41
N CYS A 132 -5.70 -7.72 -6.51
CA CYS A 132 -5.17 -9.03 -6.87
C CYS A 132 -6.28 -9.99 -7.31
N ALA A 133 -7.44 -10.00 -6.62
CA ALA A 133 -8.58 -10.83 -6.98
C ALA A 133 -9.16 -10.43 -8.36
N VAL A 134 -9.28 -9.13 -8.63
CA VAL A 134 -9.72 -8.61 -9.93
C VAL A 134 -8.75 -9.02 -11.04
N ARG A 135 -7.44 -8.92 -10.80
CA ARG A 135 -6.43 -9.38 -11.77
C ARG A 135 -6.60 -10.86 -12.06
N ALA A 136 -6.70 -11.70 -11.02
CA ALA A 136 -6.87 -13.13 -11.18
C ALA A 136 -8.16 -13.50 -11.95
N LEU A 137 -9.24 -12.73 -11.76
CA LEU A 137 -10.48 -12.88 -12.53
C LEU A 137 -10.31 -12.48 -13.99
N LEU A 138 -9.64 -11.36 -14.27
CA LEU A 138 -9.39 -10.88 -15.63
C LEU A 138 -8.42 -11.77 -16.42
N GLU A 139 -7.47 -12.41 -15.72
CA GLU A 139 -6.52 -13.37 -16.28
C GLU A 139 -7.11 -14.80 -16.34
N GLU A 140 -8.40 -14.96 -16.02
CA GLU A 140 -9.12 -16.25 -16.01
C GLU A 140 -8.51 -17.33 -15.08
N GLN A 141 -7.69 -16.92 -14.12
CA GLN A 141 -7.12 -17.81 -13.11
C GLN A 141 -8.20 -18.32 -12.13
N VAL A 142 -9.23 -17.49 -11.89
CA VAL A 142 -10.40 -17.82 -11.07
C VAL A 142 -11.69 -17.51 -11.82
N LYS A 143 -12.76 -18.25 -11.52
CA LYS A 143 -14.07 -18.05 -12.17
C LYS A 143 -14.96 -17.03 -11.47
N ARG A 144 -14.71 -16.77 -10.18
CA ARG A 144 -15.52 -15.84 -9.37
C ARG A 144 -14.72 -15.30 -8.20
N ILE A 145 -15.14 -14.15 -7.69
CA ILE A 145 -14.64 -13.55 -6.46
C ILE A 145 -15.72 -13.70 -5.38
N LEU A 146 -15.37 -14.21 -4.22
CA LEU A 146 -16.24 -14.28 -3.05
C LEU A 146 -15.81 -13.17 -2.08
N LEU A 147 -16.74 -12.26 -1.77
CA LEU A 147 -16.56 -11.20 -0.80
C LEU A 147 -17.21 -11.64 0.51
N VAL A 148 -16.40 -11.79 1.55
CA VAL A 148 -16.89 -12.20 2.87
C VAL A 148 -16.44 -11.18 3.90
N ARG A 149 -17.37 -10.73 4.73
CA ARG A 149 -17.10 -9.92 5.91
C ARG A 149 -17.96 -10.39 7.08
N PRO A 150 -17.40 -10.40 8.30
CA PRO A 150 -18.25 -10.61 9.50
C PRO A 150 -19.35 -9.54 9.54
N ALA A 151 -20.56 -9.96 9.91
CA ALA A 151 -21.69 -9.04 10.04
C ALA A 151 -21.55 -8.06 11.21
N VAL A 152 -20.59 -8.33 12.12
CA VAL A 152 -20.25 -7.47 13.27
C VAL A 152 -18.75 -7.34 13.37
N GLU A 153 -18.26 -6.13 13.64
CA GLU A 153 -16.88 -5.93 14.09
C GLU A 153 -16.77 -6.34 15.57
N ALA A 154 -15.58 -6.79 15.98
CA ALA A 154 -15.36 -7.22 17.36
C ALA A 154 -15.67 -6.06 18.33
N GLY A 155 -16.73 -6.22 19.13
CA GLY A 155 -17.19 -5.19 20.09
C GLY A 155 -18.43 -4.38 19.67
N GLU A 156 -18.86 -4.44 18.41
CA GLU A 156 -20.09 -3.79 17.96
C GLU A 156 -21.31 -4.70 18.07
N ARG A 157 -22.44 -4.14 18.51
CA ARG A 157 -23.73 -4.84 18.53
C ARG A 157 -24.56 -4.39 17.33
N LEU A 158 -24.95 -5.34 16.48
CA LEU A 158 -25.85 -5.12 15.32
C LEU A 158 -27.18 -4.39 15.64
N GLY A 159 -27.52 -4.25 16.92
CA GLY A 159 -28.77 -3.63 17.37
C GLY A 159 -28.91 -2.13 17.07
N PHE A 160 -27.82 -1.45 16.67
CA PHE A 160 -27.84 -0.01 16.43
C PHE A 160 -28.21 0.40 14.99
N LEU A 161 -28.17 -0.51 14.04
CA LEU A 161 -28.54 -0.20 12.66
C LEU A 161 -30.00 -0.59 12.41
N PRO A 162 -30.86 0.32 11.95
CA PRO A 162 -32.23 -0.01 11.53
C PRO A 162 -32.20 -0.82 10.24
N GLY A 163 -33.12 -1.77 10.11
CA GLY A 163 -33.27 -2.57 8.91
C GLY A 163 -33.09 -4.08 9.13
N ASP A 164 -33.31 -4.82 8.08
CA ASP A 164 -33.14 -6.26 8.03
C ASP A 164 -31.63 -6.65 7.97
N LEU A 165 -31.29 -7.92 8.11
CA LEU A 165 -29.90 -8.42 8.15
C LEU A 165 -29.11 -8.03 6.89
N SER A 166 -29.72 -8.05 5.71
CA SER A 166 -29.06 -7.66 4.45
C SER A 166 -28.70 -6.18 4.43
N GLN A 167 -29.62 -5.31 4.88
CA GLN A 167 -29.40 -3.87 4.99
C GLN A 167 -28.34 -3.50 6.06
N LYS A 168 -28.19 -4.32 7.10
CA LYS A 168 -27.20 -4.13 8.16
C LYS A 168 -25.79 -4.56 7.73
N VAL A 169 -25.68 -5.49 6.79
CA VAL A 169 -24.37 -5.99 6.28
C VAL A 169 -23.84 -5.11 5.14
N ASP A 170 -24.73 -4.44 4.40
CA ASP A 170 -24.39 -3.62 3.24
C ASP A 170 -23.32 -2.55 3.51
N PRO A 171 -23.36 -1.79 4.63
CA PRO A 171 -22.32 -0.81 4.95
C PRO A 171 -20.91 -1.43 5.09
N TYR A 172 -20.82 -2.67 5.55
CA TYR A 172 -19.53 -3.35 5.73
C TYR A 172 -18.95 -3.89 4.42
N LEU A 173 -19.80 -4.16 3.43
CA LEU A 173 -19.37 -4.58 2.08
C LEU A 173 -19.05 -3.39 1.17
N ARG A 174 -19.57 -2.20 1.48
CA ARG A 174 -19.41 -1.01 0.65
C ARG A 174 -17.96 -0.70 0.25
N PRO A 175 -16.95 -0.75 1.15
CA PRO A 175 -15.57 -0.51 0.76
C PRO A 175 -15.01 -1.52 -0.26
N LEU A 176 -15.55 -2.74 -0.27
CA LEU A 176 -15.19 -3.78 -1.24
C LEU A 176 -15.81 -3.47 -2.61
N TYR A 177 -17.09 -3.09 -2.64
CA TYR A 177 -17.77 -2.67 -3.86
C TYR A 177 -17.16 -1.40 -4.46
N ASP A 178 -16.82 -0.40 -3.63
CA ASP A 178 -16.16 0.82 -4.09
C ASP A 178 -14.84 0.50 -4.81
N ALA A 179 -14.02 -0.39 -4.24
CA ALA A 179 -12.79 -0.84 -4.87
C ALA A 179 -13.05 -1.60 -6.19
N LEU A 180 -14.07 -2.46 -6.25
CA LEU A 180 -14.45 -3.17 -7.47
C LEU A 180 -14.95 -2.21 -8.56
N TYR A 181 -15.78 -1.23 -8.21
CA TYR A 181 -16.26 -0.21 -9.14
C TYR A 181 -15.14 0.64 -9.73
N GLU A 182 -14.17 1.00 -8.89
CA GLU A 182 -12.98 1.74 -9.33
C GLU A 182 -12.15 0.93 -10.35
N MET A 183 -11.97 -0.38 -10.11
CA MET A 183 -11.10 -1.25 -10.91
C MET A 183 -11.75 -1.82 -12.16
N LEU A 184 -13.02 -2.19 -12.10
CA LEU A 184 -13.76 -2.84 -13.20
C LEU A 184 -14.76 -1.92 -13.89
N GLY A 185 -15.28 -0.92 -13.17
CA GLY A 185 -16.37 -0.05 -13.59
C GLY A 185 -17.73 -0.60 -13.18
N PHE A 186 -18.66 0.35 -12.96
CA PHE A 186 -19.99 0.09 -12.42
C PHE A 186 -20.79 -0.94 -13.24
N GLU A 187 -20.85 -0.76 -14.55
CA GLU A 187 -21.59 -1.67 -15.44
C GLU A 187 -21.06 -3.11 -15.42
N THR A 188 -19.72 -3.25 -15.34
CA THR A 188 -19.10 -4.59 -15.32
C THR A 188 -19.37 -5.29 -14.01
N VAL A 189 -19.26 -4.58 -12.90
CA VAL A 189 -19.50 -5.14 -11.55
C VAL A 189 -20.94 -5.57 -11.41
N ASN A 190 -21.91 -4.74 -11.84
CA ASN A 190 -23.32 -5.08 -11.77
C ASN A 190 -23.68 -6.34 -12.59
N LYS A 191 -23.04 -6.56 -13.74
CA LYS A 191 -23.21 -7.79 -14.52
C LYS A 191 -22.66 -9.04 -13.84
N TYR A 192 -21.71 -8.89 -12.92
CA TYR A 192 -21.10 -10.01 -12.19
C TYR A 192 -21.78 -10.32 -10.86
N ILE A 193 -22.61 -9.40 -10.35
CA ILE A 193 -23.38 -9.57 -9.09
C ILE A 193 -24.70 -10.33 -9.33
N GLU A 194 -25.19 -10.40 -10.55
CA GLU A 194 -26.35 -11.24 -10.96
C GLU A 194 -25.99 -12.75 -10.90
#